data_0ade41977466d4ad107b5ab3f2f3a2a1
#
_entry.id   0ade41977466d4ad107b5ab3f2f3a2a1
#
_cell.length_a   1.000
_cell.length_b   1.000
_cell.length_c   1.000
_cell.angle_alpha   90.00
_cell.angle_beta   90.00
_cell.angle_gamma   90.00
#
_symmetry.space_group_name_H-M   'P 1'
#
loop_
_entity.id
_entity.type
_entity.pdbx_description
1 polymer ?
#
loop_
_entity_poly.entity_id
_entity_poly.type
_entity_poly.pdbx_seq_one_letter_code
_entity_poly.pdbx_strand_id
1 'polypeptide(L)'
;MKNTFSIVLSFLLLGLNALCAQSNLLNAKVPQEVGQLNEQQILANEVAPIEYGYVDDRDIVWSKTVWEVIDLDERINFPYYYPTKNNGYLSRERQSLFRVLMDNIEAGNINEVYATDYFNEKLTFEDLKPILEYSILTEDGRTKSNSGEEVTQNDYDTYIIDSFKVVQYFIKGTWYFDKRLGELKYRLLGIAPGAPDVSTLADSSAEKVIIPLFWIWFPDARNSLNKNSVFNTRNSSQPITFDKMLNSRRFNSVIYKEEN
;
A
#
# COMPACT_ATOMS: atom_id res chain seq x y z
N MET A 1 30.34 37.40 -38.63
CA MET A 1 30.93 36.73 -37.44
C MET A 1 30.05 36.76 -36.19
N LYS A 2 29.27 37.83 -35.88
CA LYS A 2 28.38 37.83 -34.67
C LYS A 2 27.24 36.82 -34.78
N ASN A 3 26.64 36.62 -35.95
CA ASN A 3 25.47 35.72 -36.09
C ASN A 3 25.87 34.22 -36.05
N THR A 4 27.06 33.88 -36.53
CA THR A 4 27.54 32.50 -36.49
C THR A 4 27.88 32.06 -35.08
N PHE A 5 28.38 32.96 -34.21
CA PHE A 5 28.67 32.69 -32.80
C PHE A 5 27.39 32.49 -32.00
N SER A 6 26.34 33.26 -32.30
CA SER A 6 25.02 33.11 -31.65
C SER A 6 24.33 31.78 -31.96
N ILE A 7 24.45 31.31 -33.22
CA ILE A 7 23.91 30.01 -33.66
C ILE A 7 24.65 28.83 -33.00
N VAL A 8 25.98 28.91 -32.93
CA VAL A 8 26.79 27.88 -32.26
C VAL A 8 26.50 27.83 -30.76
N LEU A 9 26.33 28.97 -30.11
CA LEU A 9 25.98 29.05 -28.68
C LEU A 9 24.58 28.49 -28.41
N SER A 10 23.60 28.72 -29.32
CA SER A 10 22.27 28.12 -29.24
C SER A 10 22.31 26.60 -29.40
N PHE A 11 23.09 26.06 -30.30
CA PHE A 11 23.24 24.61 -30.45
C PHE A 11 23.99 23.98 -29.28
N LEU A 12 24.93 24.68 -28.65
CA LEU A 12 25.62 24.20 -27.45
C LEU A 12 24.68 24.14 -26.24
N LEU A 13 23.76 25.11 -26.10
CA LEU A 13 22.75 25.15 -25.03
C LEU A 13 21.66 24.09 -25.23
N LEU A 14 21.30 23.74 -26.45
CA LEU A 14 20.37 22.63 -26.74
C LEU A 14 20.98 21.26 -26.51
N GLY A 15 22.30 21.11 -26.64
CA GLY A 15 23.00 19.84 -26.37
C GLY A 15 23.19 19.50 -24.91
N LEU A 16 23.07 20.48 -24.00
CA LEU A 16 23.24 20.26 -22.56
C LEU A 16 22.02 19.60 -21.85
N ASN A 17 20.85 19.59 -22.51
CA ASN A 17 19.66 18.94 -21.95
C ASN A 17 19.57 17.43 -22.26
N ALA A 18 20.51 16.84 -23.00
CA ALA A 18 20.47 15.43 -23.40
C ALA A 18 21.26 14.47 -22.49
N LEU A 19 21.80 14.97 -21.37
CA LEU A 19 22.63 14.17 -20.43
C LEU A 19 21.95 13.81 -19.12
N CYS A 20 20.62 13.81 -19.05
CA CYS A 20 19.95 13.10 -17.99
C CYS A 20 20.06 11.59 -18.26
N ALA A 21 21.18 11.03 -17.85
CA ALA A 21 21.42 9.60 -17.93
C ALA A 21 20.34 8.88 -17.12
N GLN A 22 19.54 8.08 -17.79
CA GLN A 22 18.60 7.17 -17.14
C GLN A 22 19.40 6.25 -16.24
N SER A 23 19.26 6.41 -14.91
CA SER A 23 19.88 5.50 -13.95
C SER A 23 19.06 4.21 -13.89
N ASN A 24 19.22 3.37 -14.87
CA ASN A 24 18.72 2.00 -14.85
C ASN A 24 19.86 1.04 -14.54
N LEU A 25 19.53 -0.24 -14.31
CA LEU A 25 20.51 -1.28 -14.02
C LEU A 25 21.70 -1.30 -15.00
N LEU A 26 21.46 -0.97 -16.29
CA LEU A 26 22.46 -1.03 -17.34
C LEU A 26 23.42 0.17 -17.34
N ASN A 27 22.99 1.31 -16.81
CA ASN A 27 23.74 2.57 -16.83
C ASN A 27 24.24 2.98 -15.43
N ALA A 28 23.89 2.23 -14.39
CA ALA A 28 24.35 2.48 -13.02
C ALA A 28 25.87 2.28 -12.94
N LYS A 29 26.61 3.28 -12.43
CA LYS A 29 28.07 3.22 -12.23
C LYS A 29 28.43 2.61 -10.90
N VAL A 30 27.57 2.69 -9.92
CA VAL A 30 27.75 2.14 -8.59
C VAL A 30 26.45 1.42 -8.13
N PRO A 31 26.56 0.39 -7.27
CA PRO A 31 25.39 -0.38 -6.85
C PRO A 31 24.26 0.45 -6.21
N GLN A 32 24.58 1.60 -5.63
CA GLN A 32 23.63 2.51 -4.99
C GLN A 32 22.72 3.24 -5.98
N GLU A 33 23.13 3.32 -7.27
CA GLU A 33 22.31 3.92 -8.33
C GLU A 33 21.28 2.94 -8.91
N VAL A 34 21.46 1.64 -8.61
CA VAL A 34 20.55 0.61 -9.11
C VAL A 34 19.19 0.76 -8.40
N GLY A 35 18.14 0.94 -9.19
CA GLY A 35 16.78 1.08 -8.72
C GLY A 35 16.36 2.52 -8.41
N GLN A 36 17.24 3.51 -8.54
CA GLN A 36 16.83 4.91 -8.43
C GLN A 36 15.89 5.30 -9.58
N LEU A 37 14.80 5.98 -9.22
CA LEU A 37 13.87 6.52 -10.19
C LEU A 37 14.55 7.65 -10.99
N ASN A 38 14.39 7.66 -12.30
CA ASN A 38 14.79 8.81 -13.11
C ASN A 38 13.77 9.95 -12.97
N GLU A 39 14.14 11.17 -13.40
CA GLU A 39 13.29 12.35 -13.32
C GLU A 39 11.91 12.14 -13.98
N GLN A 40 11.86 11.44 -15.13
CA GLN A 40 10.60 11.15 -15.80
C GLN A 40 9.72 10.19 -15.00
N GLN A 41 10.31 9.24 -14.30
CA GLN A 41 9.59 8.32 -13.42
C GLN A 41 9.07 9.04 -12.17
N ILE A 42 9.87 9.96 -11.62
CA ILE A 42 9.46 10.83 -10.50
C ILE A 42 8.27 11.68 -10.92
N LEU A 43 8.38 12.38 -12.07
CA LEU A 43 7.29 13.21 -12.62
C LEU A 43 6.03 12.36 -12.92
N ALA A 44 6.21 11.14 -13.46
CA ALA A 44 5.07 10.24 -13.70
C ALA A 44 4.37 9.78 -12.40
N ASN A 45 5.12 9.71 -11.30
CA ASN A 45 4.56 9.37 -9.99
C ASN A 45 3.89 10.57 -9.31
N GLU A 46 4.27 11.81 -9.67
CA GLU A 46 3.63 13.03 -9.20
C GLU A 46 2.27 13.31 -9.87
N VAL A 47 2.00 12.64 -10.98
CA VAL A 47 0.70 12.77 -11.65
C VAL A 47 -0.40 12.25 -10.74
N ALA A 48 -1.44 13.05 -10.52
CA ALA A 48 -2.60 12.65 -9.73
C ALA A 48 -3.22 11.35 -10.25
N PRO A 49 -3.82 10.53 -9.37
CA PRO A 49 -4.51 9.32 -9.81
C PRO A 49 -5.64 9.68 -10.78
N ILE A 50 -5.87 8.82 -11.77
CA ILE A 50 -6.94 9.03 -12.76
C ILE A 50 -8.27 9.09 -11.99
N GLU A 51 -9.00 10.18 -12.16
CA GLU A 51 -10.30 10.36 -11.52
C GLU A 51 -11.28 9.28 -11.96
N TYR A 52 -12.13 8.84 -11.04
CA TYR A 52 -13.27 8.02 -11.41
C TYR A 52 -14.24 8.83 -12.24
N GLY A 53 -14.62 8.30 -13.40
CA GLY A 53 -15.69 8.91 -14.21
C GLY A 53 -16.98 9.03 -13.39
N TYR A 54 -17.65 10.16 -13.53
CA TYR A 54 -18.99 10.32 -12.97
C TYR A 54 -19.98 9.37 -13.65
N VAL A 55 -20.75 8.66 -12.86
CA VAL A 55 -21.84 7.79 -13.31
C VAL A 55 -23.10 8.25 -12.61
N ASP A 56 -24.12 8.60 -13.40
CA ASP A 56 -25.45 8.96 -12.89
C ASP A 56 -26.19 7.68 -12.48
N ASP A 57 -26.94 7.73 -11.38
CA ASP A 57 -27.72 6.57 -10.91
C ASP A 57 -28.67 6.03 -11.98
N ARG A 58 -29.17 6.91 -12.87
CA ARG A 58 -30.01 6.53 -14.03
C ARG A 58 -29.27 5.64 -15.04
N ASP A 59 -27.94 5.71 -15.07
CA ASP A 59 -27.12 4.97 -16.03
C ASP A 59 -26.68 3.61 -15.48
N ILE A 60 -26.89 3.36 -14.20
CA ILE A 60 -26.63 2.08 -13.54
C ILE A 60 -27.85 1.17 -13.70
N VAL A 61 -27.76 0.18 -14.58
CA VAL A 61 -28.84 -0.81 -14.78
C VAL A 61 -28.77 -1.91 -13.73
N TRP A 62 -27.58 -2.24 -13.29
CA TRP A 62 -27.31 -3.30 -12.33
C TRP A 62 -26.07 -2.96 -11.54
N SER A 63 -26.09 -3.26 -10.25
CA SER A 63 -24.92 -3.19 -9.39
C SER A 63 -24.95 -4.28 -8.33
N LYS A 64 -23.77 -4.72 -7.91
CA LYS A 64 -23.62 -5.68 -6.82
C LYS A 64 -22.34 -5.41 -6.06
N THR A 65 -22.45 -5.24 -4.75
CA THR A 65 -21.32 -5.10 -3.87
C THR A 65 -20.78 -6.49 -3.51
N VAL A 66 -19.46 -6.65 -3.61
CA VAL A 66 -18.75 -7.89 -3.30
C VAL A 66 -17.59 -7.63 -2.37
N TRP A 67 -17.28 -8.63 -1.57
CA TRP A 67 -16.08 -8.66 -0.72
C TRP A 67 -15.18 -9.80 -1.19
N GLU A 68 -13.94 -9.47 -1.36
CA GLU A 68 -12.94 -10.39 -1.91
C GLU A 68 -11.73 -10.46 -1.00
N VAL A 69 -11.05 -11.61 -1.01
CA VAL A 69 -9.78 -11.82 -0.34
C VAL A 69 -8.68 -11.92 -1.38
N ILE A 70 -7.62 -11.16 -1.19
CA ILE A 70 -6.37 -11.22 -1.93
C ILE A 70 -5.39 -11.97 -1.05
N ASP A 71 -5.05 -13.21 -1.38
CA ASP A 71 -4.08 -14.03 -0.67
C ASP A 71 -2.66 -13.65 -1.10
N LEU A 72 -1.80 -13.26 -0.15
CA LEU A 72 -0.43 -12.82 -0.42
C LEU A 72 0.55 -13.97 -0.65
N ASP A 73 0.18 -15.20 -0.32
CA ASP A 73 0.97 -16.39 -0.66
C ASP A 73 0.93 -16.71 -2.16
N GLU A 74 -0.05 -16.18 -2.87
CA GLU A 74 -0.11 -16.32 -4.30
C GLU A 74 0.94 -15.46 -5.01
N ARG A 75 1.70 -16.07 -5.92
CA ARG A 75 2.79 -15.41 -6.65
C ARG A 75 2.38 -14.12 -7.37
N ILE A 76 1.17 -14.05 -7.91
CA ILE A 76 0.66 -12.87 -8.61
C ILE A 76 0.46 -11.70 -7.66
N ASN A 77 0.15 -11.98 -6.39
CA ASN A 77 -0.14 -10.99 -5.34
C ASN A 77 1.13 -10.56 -4.58
N PHE A 78 2.26 -11.23 -4.81
CA PHE A 78 3.54 -10.94 -4.15
C PHE A 78 3.98 -9.46 -4.20
N PRO A 79 3.71 -8.67 -5.26
CA PRO A 79 4.03 -7.25 -5.28
C PRO A 79 3.37 -6.41 -4.19
N TYR A 80 2.26 -6.86 -3.60
CA TYR A 80 1.61 -6.19 -2.48
C TYR A 80 2.26 -6.50 -1.12
N TYR A 81 2.93 -7.64 -1.04
CA TYR A 81 3.57 -8.14 0.17
C TYR A 81 5.01 -7.66 0.34
N TYR A 82 5.80 -7.74 -0.71
CA TYR A 82 7.26 -7.54 -0.66
C TYR A 82 7.66 -6.12 -1.10
N PRO A 83 8.69 -5.51 -0.48
CA PRO A 83 9.57 -5.98 0.60
C PRO A 83 8.96 -5.81 2.00
N THR A 84 9.12 -6.84 2.85
CA THR A 84 8.62 -6.84 4.23
C THR A 84 9.57 -6.15 5.22
N LYS A 85 10.84 -6.01 4.87
CA LYS A 85 11.88 -5.40 5.71
C LYS A 85 12.54 -4.21 5.03
N ASN A 86 12.80 -3.16 5.78
CA ASN A 86 13.51 -1.96 5.34
C ASN A 86 15.04 -2.18 5.30
N ASN A 87 15.52 -3.22 4.63
CA ASN A 87 16.94 -3.55 4.57
C ASN A 87 17.52 -3.23 3.19
N GLY A 88 18.31 -2.16 3.11
CA GLY A 88 19.10 -1.80 1.93
C GLY A 88 18.39 -0.88 0.93
N TYR A 89 19.02 -0.71 -0.24
CA TYR A 89 18.58 0.22 -1.28
C TYR A 89 17.28 -0.21 -2.00
N LEU A 90 16.93 -1.50 -2.00
CA LEU A 90 15.67 -1.98 -2.60
C LEU A 90 14.43 -1.48 -1.86
N SER A 91 14.54 -1.28 -0.55
CA SER A 91 13.43 -0.80 0.29
C SER A 91 13.30 0.72 0.36
N ARG A 92 14.26 1.47 -0.20
CA ARG A 92 14.15 2.94 -0.27
C ARG A 92 13.07 3.41 -1.24
N GLU A 93 12.85 2.65 -2.30
CA GLU A 93 11.96 3.01 -3.40
C GLU A 93 10.73 2.13 -3.49
N ARG A 94 10.71 1.03 -2.77
CA ARG A 94 9.63 0.05 -2.80
C ARG A 94 9.31 -0.40 -1.39
N GLN A 95 8.05 -0.34 -1.05
CA GLN A 95 7.53 -0.76 0.24
C GLN A 95 6.39 -1.75 0.03
N SER A 96 6.09 -2.56 1.05
CA SER A 96 4.86 -3.35 1.03
C SER A 96 3.64 -2.43 1.08
N LEU A 97 2.50 -2.90 0.59
CA LEU A 97 1.27 -2.13 0.64
C LEU A 97 0.91 -1.76 2.09
N PHE A 98 1.07 -2.71 3.04
CA PHE A 98 0.81 -2.44 4.46
C PHE A 98 1.65 -1.28 5.00
N ARG A 99 2.95 -1.26 4.69
CA ARG A 99 3.84 -0.19 5.13
C ARG A 99 3.43 1.17 4.55
N VAL A 100 3.12 1.20 3.25
CA VAL A 100 2.65 2.44 2.60
C VAL A 100 1.37 2.95 3.25
N LEU A 101 0.42 2.06 3.57
CA LEU A 101 -0.82 2.44 4.25
C LEU A 101 -0.52 3.00 5.63
N MET A 102 0.27 2.31 6.44
CA MET A 102 0.61 2.74 7.81
C MET A 102 1.35 4.06 7.85
N ASP A 103 2.40 4.23 7.04
CA ASP A 103 3.20 5.46 6.99
C ASP A 103 2.33 6.67 6.58
N ASN A 104 1.33 6.47 5.70
CA ASN A 104 0.44 7.55 5.27
C ASN A 104 -0.73 7.82 6.25
N ILE A 105 -1.16 6.83 7.03
CA ILE A 105 -2.12 7.05 8.12
C ILE A 105 -1.43 7.83 9.25
N GLU A 106 -0.23 7.43 9.64
CA GLU A 106 0.57 8.13 10.66
C GLU A 106 0.88 9.58 10.24
N ALA A 107 1.22 9.81 8.98
CA ALA A 107 1.47 11.14 8.42
C ALA A 107 0.20 11.98 8.22
N GLY A 108 -1.00 11.42 8.43
CA GLY A 108 -2.28 12.11 8.22
C GLY A 108 -2.63 12.36 6.75
N ASN A 109 -2.02 11.62 5.82
CA ASN A 109 -2.35 11.67 4.39
C ASN A 109 -3.56 10.80 4.05
N ILE A 110 -3.84 9.78 4.86
CA ILE A 110 -5.01 8.91 4.81
C ILE A 110 -5.77 9.11 6.12
N ASN A 111 -6.98 9.62 6.03
CA ASN A 111 -7.78 9.98 7.19
C ASN A 111 -9.08 9.19 7.31
N GLU A 112 -9.50 8.53 6.24
CA GLU A 112 -10.73 7.75 6.20
C GLU A 112 -10.43 6.27 6.54
N VAL A 113 -10.16 6.03 7.85
CA VAL A 113 -9.88 4.72 8.44
C VAL A 113 -11.02 4.34 9.37
N TYR A 114 -11.46 3.09 9.33
CA TYR A 114 -12.67 2.62 9.99
C TYR A 114 -12.49 1.24 10.62
N ALA A 115 -13.27 0.96 11.68
CA ALA A 115 -13.24 -0.35 12.34
C ALA A 115 -13.90 -1.44 11.47
N THR A 116 -14.90 -1.08 10.67
CA THR A 116 -15.70 -2.05 9.91
C THR A 116 -15.82 -1.69 8.43
N ASP A 117 -16.23 -2.67 7.62
CA ASP A 117 -16.50 -2.52 6.19
C ASP A 117 -17.75 -1.65 5.88
N TYR A 118 -18.50 -1.23 6.91
CA TYR A 118 -19.63 -0.31 6.76
C TYR A 118 -19.22 1.17 6.79
N PHE A 119 -17.97 1.48 7.13
CA PHE A 119 -17.40 2.84 7.19
C PHE A 119 -18.19 3.79 8.10
N ASN A 120 -18.69 3.28 9.22
CA ASN A 120 -19.50 4.03 10.18
C ASN A 120 -18.77 4.43 11.46
N GLU A 121 -17.70 3.71 11.81
CA GLU A 121 -16.89 3.94 13.00
C GLU A 121 -15.47 4.30 12.59
N LYS A 122 -15.17 5.60 12.63
CA LYS A 122 -13.87 6.14 12.22
C LYS A 122 -12.83 5.90 13.31
N LEU A 123 -11.64 5.47 12.90
CA LEU A 123 -10.48 5.25 13.76
C LEU A 123 -9.42 6.33 13.52
N THR A 124 -8.74 6.71 14.59
CA THR A 124 -7.53 7.51 14.54
C THR A 124 -6.29 6.61 14.55
N PHE A 125 -5.09 7.16 14.28
CA PHE A 125 -3.85 6.40 14.40
C PHE A 125 -3.63 5.83 15.80
N GLU A 126 -4.04 6.56 16.84
CA GLU A 126 -3.95 6.09 18.23
C GLU A 126 -4.86 4.87 18.49
N ASP A 127 -6.03 4.82 17.86
CA ASP A 127 -6.96 3.70 17.99
C ASP A 127 -6.45 2.42 17.27
N LEU A 128 -5.50 2.57 16.32
CA LEU A 128 -4.86 1.44 15.67
C LEU A 128 -3.78 0.76 16.52
N LYS A 129 -3.19 1.47 17.49
CA LYS A 129 -2.12 0.93 18.34
C LYS A 129 -2.54 -0.37 19.05
N PRO A 130 -3.67 -0.43 19.76
CA PRO A 130 -4.09 -1.68 20.43
C PRO A 130 -4.47 -2.81 19.48
N ILE A 131 -4.76 -2.50 18.21
CA ILE A 131 -5.02 -3.50 17.15
C ILE A 131 -3.71 -4.09 16.63
N LEU A 132 -2.65 -3.27 16.57
CA LEU A 132 -1.38 -3.60 15.96
C LEU A 132 -0.30 -4.02 16.95
N GLU A 133 -0.45 -3.67 18.23
CA GLU A 133 0.54 -3.91 19.26
C GLU A 133 -0.11 -4.49 20.51
N TYR A 134 0.47 -5.55 21.04
CA TYR A 134 0.05 -6.21 22.28
C TYR A 134 1.27 -6.49 23.14
N SER A 135 1.21 -6.05 24.40
CA SER A 135 2.29 -6.23 25.37
C SER A 135 1.80 -7.06 26.56
N ILE A 136 2.55 -8.09 26.92
CA ILE A 136 2.28 -8.96 28.05
C ILE A 136 3.49 -9.00 28.98
N LEU A 137 3.26 -9.02 30.30
CA LEU A 137 4.32 -9.18 31.28
C LEU A 137 5.02 -10.55 31.12
N THR A 138 6.34 -10.52 31.04
CA THR A 138 7.18 -11.72 31.16
C THR A 138 6.98 -12.41 32.52
N GLU A 139 7.48 -13.63 32.71
CA GLU A 139 7.45 -14.29 34.02
C GLU A 139 8.19 -13.49 35.10
N ASP A 140 9.37 -12.92 34.74
CA ASP A 140 10.13 -12.05 35.63
C ASP A 140 9.36 -10.78 35.95
N GLY A 141 8.72 -10.15 34.97
CA GLY A 141 7.86 -8.99 35.17
C GLY A 141 6.67 -9.25 36.09
N ARG A 142 6.04 -10.41 35.96
CA ARG A 142 4.96 -10.86 36.88
C ARG A 142 5.48 -11.04 38.31
N THR A 143 6.66 -11.64 38.46
CA THR A 143 7.28 -11.84 39.78
C THR A 143 7.60 -10.50 40.43
N LYS A 144 8.19 -9.55 39.72
CA LYS A 144 8.44 -8.19 40.19
C LYS A 144 7.13 -7.47 40.58
N SER A 145 6.13 -7.53 39.69
CA SER A 145 4.81 -6.93 39.97
C SER A 145 4.18 -7.51 41.24
N ASN A 146 4.28 -8.83 41.44
CA ASN A 146 3.74 -9.49 42.64
C ASN A 146 4.54 -9.15 43.93
N SER A 147 5.85 -8.85 43.81
CA SER A 147 6.68 -8.43 44.94
C SER A 147 6.60 -6.94 45.21
N GLY A 148 5.85 -6.17 44.39
CA GLY A 148 5.74 -4.71 44.57
C GLY A 148 6.96 -3.95 44.06
N GLU A 149 7.82 -4.58 43.27
CA GLU A 149 8.96 -3.94 42.61
C GLU A 149 8.49 -3.17 41.37
N GLU A 150 9.26 -2.15 40.97
CA GLU A 150 8.95 -1.35 39.79
C GLU A 150 9.14 -2.20 38.52
N VAL A 151 8.10 -2.29 37.70
CA VAL A 151 8.10 -2.98 36.41
C VAL A 151 8.56 -2.02 35.33
N THR A 152 9.59 -2.42 34.58
CA THR A 152 10.20 -1.63 33.49
C THR A 152 9.74 -2.14 32.13
N GLN A 153 10.02 -1.40 31.07
CA GLN A 153 9.66 -1.78 29.69
C GLN A 153 10.33 -3.10 29.26
N ASN A 154 11.47 -3.47 29.84
CA ASN A 154 12.14 -4.74 29.58
C ASN A 154 11.44 -5.96 30.18
N ASP A 155 10.47 -5.74 31.07
CA ASP A 155 9.70 -6.77 31.73
C ASP A 155 8.43 -7.13 30.94
N TYR A 156 8.27 -6.60 29.71
CA TYR A 156 7.19 -6.88 28.79
C TYR A 156 7.68 -7.56 27.53
N ASP A 157 6.98 -8.59 27.08
CA ASP A 157 7.09 -9.10 25.72
C ASP A 157 6.08 -8.35 24.84
N THR A 158 6.57 -7.69 23.81
CA THR A 158 5.73 -6.88 22.89
C THR A 158 5.63 -7.58 21.55
N TYR A 159 4.41 -7.82 21.12
CA TYR A 159 4.05 -8.39 19.83
C TYR A 159 3.51 -7.29 18.93
N ILE A 160 3.99 -7.22 17.71
CA ILE A 160 3.62 -6.17 16.75
C ILE A 160 3.20 -6.82 15.43
N ILE A 161 2.13 -6.32 14.84
CA ILE A 161 1.75 -6.63 13.47
C ILE A 161 2.57 -5.73 12.54
N ASP A 162 3.49 -6.34 11.82
CA ASP A 162 4.28 -5.71 10.77
C ASP A 162 3.90 -6.26 9.40
N SER A 163 4.57 -5.76 8.35
CA SER A 163 4.33 -6.22 6.97
C SER A 163 4.48 -7.72 6.79
N PHE A 164 5.28 -8.38 7.62
CA PHE A 164 5.50 -9.82 7.55
C PHE A 164 4.33 -10.63 8.10
N LYS A 165 3.56 -10.05 9.03
CA LYS A 165 2.40 -10.70 9.66
C LYS A 165 1.12 -10.54 8.84
N VAL A 166 1.07 -9.57 7.93
CA VAL A 166 -0.07 -9.40 7.01
C VAL A 166 0.04 -10.45 5.91
N VAL A 167 -0.94 -11.34 5.84
CA VAL A 167 -0.97 -12.48 4.90
C VAL A 167 -2.05 -12.35 3.84
N GLN A 168 -3.01 -11.45 4.03
CA GLN A 168 -4.14 -11.23 3.12
C GLN A 168 -4.51 -9.75 3.05
N TYR A 169 -5.23 -9.37 1.98
CA TYR A 169 -6.00 -8.12 1.96
C TYR A 169 -7.46 -8.46 1.69
N PHE A 170 -8.32 -7.88 2.51
CA PHE A 170 -9.76 -7.88 2.25
C PHE A 170 -10.09 -6.63 1.45
N ILE A 171 -10.86 -6.78 0.39
CA ILE A 171 -11.32 -5.66 -0.42
C ILE A 171 -12.83 -5.68 -0.53
N LYS A 172 -13.42 -4.49 -0.55
CA LYS A 172 -14.84 -4.27 -0.80
C LYS A 172 -14.98 -3.41 -2.03
N GLY A 173 -15.81 -3.83 -2.97
CA GLY A 173 -16.06 -3.05 -4.17
C GLY A 173 -17.39 -3.38 -4.81
N THR A 174 -17.79 -2.56 -5.76
CA THR A 174 -19.06 -2.71 -6.45
C THR A 174 -18.84 -2.91 -7.93
N TRP A 175 -19.38 -4.00 -8.44
CA TRP A 175 -19.59 -4.20 -9.86
C TRP A 175 -20.85 -3.47 -10.30
N TYR A 176 -20.81 -2.75 -11.40
CA TYR A 176 -21.98 -2.08 -11.97
C TYR A 176 -21.93 -2.08 -13.49
N PHE A 177 -23.11 -2.11 -14.10
CA PHE A 177 -23.25 -2.00 -15.54
C PHE A 177 -23.68 -0.58 -15.90
N ASP A 178 -22.79 0.14 -16.60
CA ASP A 178 -23.07 1.47 -17.14
C ASP A 178 -23.72 1.35 -18.51
N LYS A 179 -25.05 1.63 -18.60
CA LYS A 179 -25.79 1.50 -19.86
C LYS A 179 -25.35 2.49 -20.92
N ARG A 180 -24.82 3.65 -20.51
CA ARG A 180 -24.36 4.69 -21.43
C ARG A 180 -23.12 4.26 -22.18
N LEU A 181 -22.22 3.54 -21.51
CA LEU A 181 -21.01 3.01 -22.10
C LEU A 181 -21.16 1.56 -22.59
N GLY A 182 -22.22 0.86 -22.14
CA GLY A 182 -22.42 -0.55 -22.45
C GLY A 182 -21.37 -1.46 -21.80
N GLU A 183 -20.81 -1.08 -20.67
CA GLU A 183 -19.70 -1.76 -20.03
C GLU A 183 -19.98 -2.15 -18.59
N LEU A 184 -19.49 -3.34 -18.22
CA LEU A 184 -19.41 -3.78 -16.84
C LEU A 184 -18.12 -3.20 -16.21
N LYS A 185 -18.27 -2.45 -15.13
CA LYS A 185 -17.18 -1.81 -14.43
C LYS A 185 -17.11 -2.24 -12.97
N TYR A 186 -15.93 -2.09 -12.40
CA TYR A 186 -15.69 -2.33 -10.98
C TYR A 186 -15.20 -1.05 -10.32
N ARG A 187 -15.71 -0.76 -9.14
CA ARG A 187 -15.22 0.34 -8.30
C ARG A 187 -14.79 -0.19 -6.95
N LEU A 188 -13.52 -0.09 -6.66
CA LEU A 188 -12.97 -0.42 -5.35
C LEU A 188 -13.39 0.67 -4.36
N LEU A 189 -13.99 0.25 -3.24
CA LEU A 189 -14.51 1.13 -2.19
C LEU A 189 -13.65 1.09 -0.93
N GLY A 190 -13.19 -0.11 -0.54
CA GLY A 190 -12.44 -0.27 0.68
C GLY A 190 -11.39 -1.36 0.59
N ILE A 191 -10.36 -1.22 1.42
CA ILE A 191 -9.29 -2.20 1.59
C ILE A 191 -8.95 -2.33 3.06
N ALA A 192 -8.69 -3.56 3.50
CA ALA A 192 -8.28 -3.85 4.88
C ALA A 192 -7.12 -4.86 4.88
N PRO A 193 -6.03 -4.62 5.61
CA PRO A 193 -5.00 -5.61 5.84
C PRO A 193 -5.55 -6.74 6.72
N GLY A 194 -5.20 -7.96 6.37
CA GLY A 194 -5.60 -9.18 7.09
C GLY A 194 -4.41 -9.83 7.76
N ALA A 195 -4.51 -10.01 9.07
CA ALA A 195 -3.51 -10.68 9.89
C ALA A 195 -4.18 -11.41 11.04
N PRO A 196 -3.45 -12.29 11.78
CA PRO A 196 -3.95 -12.82 13.04
C PRO A 196 -4.18 -11.69 14.05
N ASP A 197 -5.12 -11.87 14.98
CA ASP A 197 -5.25 -10.97 16.10
C ASP A 197 -3.92 -10.91 16.88
N VAL A 198 -3.44 -9.70 17.16
CA VAL A 198 -2.13 -9.47 17.79
C VAL A 198 -2.00 -10.17 19.15
N SER A 199 -3.10 -10.28 19.92
CA SER A 199 -3.11 -10.98 21.21
C SER A 199 -2.85 -12.48 21.07
N THR A 200 -3.26 -13.10 19.95
CA THR A 200 -3.03 -14.51 19.67
C THR A 200 -1.58 -14.84 19.32
N LEU A 201 -0.76 -13.83 19.01
CA LEU A 201 0.66 -14.01 18.75
C LEU A 201 1.46 -14.39 20.00
N ALA A 202 0.95 -14.02 21.19
CA ALA A 202 1.55 -14.36 22.48
C ALA A 202 1.33 -15.84 22.85
N ASP A 203 0.28 -16.48 22.32
CA ASP A 203 -0.04 -17.87 22.59
C ASP A 203 0.27 -18.74 21.36
N SER A 204 1.29 -19.59 21.48
CA SER A 204 1.68 -20.51 20.40
C SER A 204 0.65 -21.62 20.13
N SER A 205 -0.26 -21.86 21.08
CA SER A 205 -1.32 -22.87 20.98
C SER A 205 -2.63 -22.31 20.42
N ALA A 206 -2.78 -20.99 20.38
CA ALA A 206 -3.97 -20.33 19.83
C ALA A 206 -4.10 -20.53 18.32
N GLU A 207 -5.31 -20.80 17.87
CA GLU A 207 -5.62 -20.82 16.43
C GLU A 207 -5.51 -19.41 15.86
N LYS A 208 -4.68 -19.26 14.84
CA LYS A 208 -4.41 -17.96 14.19
C LYS A 208 -5.42 -17.73 13.07
N VAL A 209 -6.62 -17.27 13.44
CA VAL A 209 -7.64 -16.85 12.47
C VAL A 209 -7.24 -15.51 11.88
N ILE A 210 -7.27 -15.40 10.56
CA ILE A 210 -6.97 -14.14 9.86
C ILE A 210 -8.23 -13.28 9.86
N ILE A 211 -8.09 -12.06 10.37
CA ILE A 211 -9.17 -11.07 10.45
C ILE A 211 -8.76 -9.77 9.77
N PRO A 212 -9.71 -8.99 9.22
CA PRO A 212 -9.43 -7.63 8.80
C PRO A 212 -9.13 -6.77 10.04
N LEU A 213 -7.97 -6.11 10.04
CA LEU A 213 -7.52 -5.32 11.19
C LEU A 213 -8.25 -3.98 11.28
N PHE A 214 -8.36 -3.29 10.16
CA PHE A 214 -9.08 -2.03 10.00
C PHE A 214 -9.38 -1.82 8.52
N TRP A 215 -10.38 -0.99 8.22
CA TRP A 215 -10.80 -0.69 6.86
C TRP A 215 -10.38 0.73 6.47
N ILE A 216 -9.89 0.87 5.27
CA ILE A 216 -9.54 2.17 4.68
C ILE A 216 -10.51 2.43 3.54
N TRP A 217 -11.10 3.64 3.51
CA TRP A 217 -11.86 4.11 2.38
C TRP A 217 -10.91 4.35 1.21
N PHE A 218 -10.99 3.50 0.20
CA PHE A 218 -10.00 3.46 -0.88
C PHE A 218 -9.87 4.78 -1.66
N PRO A 219 -10.96 5.54 -1.97
CA PRO A 219 -10.82 6.83 -2.65
C PRO A 219 -9.94 7.84 -1.92
N ASP A 220 -9.92 7.85 -0.58
CA ASP A 220 -9.04 8.72 0.22
C ASP A 220 -7.56 8.29 0.12
N ALA A 221 -7.31 6.99 0.08
CA ALA A 221 -5.95 6.44 0.01
C ALA A 221 -5.29 6.60 -1.38
N ARG A 222 -6.05 6.87 -2.44
CA ARG A 222 -5.57 6.85 -3.83
C ARG A 222 -4.38 7.76 -4.09
N ASN A 223 -4.39 8.97 -3.54
CA ASN A 223 -3.29 9.92 -3.70
C ASN A 223 -1.97 9.39 -3.11
N SER A 224 -2.03 8.80 -1.92
CA SER A 224 -0.90 8.19 -1.25
C SER A 224 -0.41 6.93 -1.98
N LEU A 225 -1.33 6.09 -2.43
CA LEU A 225 -1.03 4.87 -3.18
C LEU A 225 -0.47 5.16 -4.58
N ASN A 226 -0.84 6.28 -5.19
CA ASN A 226 -0.31 6.68 -6.48
C ASN A 226 1.13 7.23 -6.42
N LYS A 227 1.55 7.76 -5.27
CA LYS A 227 2.93 8.23 -5.05
C LYS A 227 3.92 7.09 -4.79
N ASN A 228 3.43 5.91 -4.45
CA ASN A 228 4.25 4.76 -4.08
C ASN A 228 4.27 3.70 -5.17
N SER A 229 5.47 3.43 -5.65
CA SER A 229 5.70 2.44 -6.71
C SER A 229 5.84 1.03 -6.15
N VAL A 230 5.40 0.08 -6.94
CA VAL A 230 5.46 -1.35 -6.65
C VAL A 230 6.24 -2.09 -7.74
N PHE A 231 6.70 -3.29 -7.43
CA PHE A 231 7.40 -4.13 -8.40
C PHE A 231 6.46 -4.54 -9.56
N ASN A 232 6.85 -4.14 -10.79
CA ASN A 232 6.14 -4.56 -11.98
C ASN A 232 6.73 -5.87 -12.50
N THR A 233 6.03 -6.97 -12.27
CA THR A 233 6.45 -8.32 -12.68
C THR A 233 6.54 -8.50 -14.20
N ARG A 234 5.85 -7.66 -14.97
CA ARG A 234 5.83 -7.73 -16.44
C ARG A 234 6.90 -6.89 -17.10
N ASN A 235 7.28 -5.79 -16.48
CA ASN A 235 8.28 -4.86 -17.03
C ASN A 235 9.00 -4.15 -15.88
N SER A 236 10.21 -4.60 -15.55
CA SER A 236 11.01 -4.02 -14.46
C SER A 236 11.48 -2.59 -14.74
N SER A 237 11.47 -2.17 -16.02
CA SER A 237 11.89 -0.82 -16.43
C SER A 237 10.79 0.24 -16.25
N GLN A 238 9.54 -0.18 -16.04
CA GLN A 238 8.41 0.73 -15.80
C GLN A 238 7.79 0.44 -14.45
N PRO A 239 8.04 1.28 -13.44
CA PRO A 239 7.34 1.17 -12.15
C PRO A 239 5.84 1.34 -12.37
N ILE A 240 5.06 0.65 -11.56
CA ILE A 240 3.61 0.80 -11.49
C ILE A 240 3.25 1.21 -10.08
N THR A 241 2.26 2.05 -9.90
CA THR A 241 1.81 2.48 -8.58
C THR A 241 0.78 1.51 -8.01
N PHE A 242 0.65 1.48 -6.68
CA PHE A 242 -0.39 0.67 -6.02
C PHE A 242 -1.80 1.07 -6.48
N ASP A 243 -2.07 2.37 -6.67
CA ASP A 243 -3.37 2.84 -7.19
C ASP A 243 -3.67 2.21 -8.56
N LYS A 244 -2.71 2.24 -9.48
CA LYS A 244 -2.88 1.63 -10.82
C LYS A 244 -3.03 0.12 -10.76
N MET A 245 -2.29 -0.56 -9.89
CA MET A 245 -2.40 -2.01 -9.74
C MET A 245 -3.76 -2.43 -9.20
N LEU A 246 -4.23 -1.77 -8.15
CA LEU A 246 -5.52 -2.07 -7.53
C LEU A 246 -6.70 -1.74 -8.45
N ASN A 247 -6.70 -0.56 -9.09
CA ASN A 247 -7.77 -0.16 -10.01
C ASN A 247 -7.81 -1.01 -11.29
N SER A 248 -6.65 -1.47 -11.79
CA SER A 248 -6.58 -2.37 -12.95
C SER A 248 -6.75 -3.85 -12.58
N ARG A 249 -7.06 -4.15 -11.32
CA ARG A 249 -7.24 -5.50 -10.78
C ARG A 249 -6.09 -6.45 -11.15
N ARG A 250 -4.85 -6.01 -10.98
CA ARG A 250 -3.66 -6.83 -11.23
C ARG A 250 -3.34 -7.70 -10.02
N PHE A 251 -4.31 -8.48 -9.58
CA PHE A 251 -4.23 -9.44 -8.48
C PHE A 251 -5.15 -10.60 -8.76
N ASN A 252 -4.96 -11.69 -8.05
CA ASN A 252 -5.93 -12.75 -7.91
C ASN A 252 -6.66 -12.59 -6.58
N SER A 253 -7.98 -12.79 -6.59
CA SER A 253 -8.83 -12.68 -5.41
C SER A 253 -9.98 -13.66 -5.46
N VAL A 254 -10.51 -14.01 -4.30
CA VAL A 254 -11.68 -14.89 -4.16
C VAL A 254 -12.81 -14.10 -3.50
N ILE A 255 -13.99 -14.11 -4.10
CA ILE A 255 -15.19 -13.53 -3.50
C ILE A 255 -15.62 -14.46 -2.36
N TYR A 256 -15.74 -13.91 -1.15
CA TYR A 256 -16.19 -14.66 0.03
C TYR A 256 -17.54 -14.19 0.56
N LYS A 257 -17.98 -12.99 0.16
CA LYS A 257 -19.25 -12.40 0.58
C LYS A 257 -19.80 -11.53 -0.56
N GLU A 258 -21.09 -11.53 -0.73
CA GLU A 258 -21.82 -10.64 -1.65
C GLU A 258 -23.02 -10.01 -0.96
N GLU A 259 -23.42 -8.85 -1.45
CA GLU A 259 -24.63 -8.17 -1.02
C GLU A 259 -25.84 -8.90 -1.61
N ASN A 260 -26.81 -9.24 -0.75
CA ASN A 260 -28.05 -9.91 -1.13
C ASN A 260 -29.18 -8.90 -1.38
#